data_cb12a8535a9b41de1ec636ce9f3b3c26
#
_entry.id   cb12a8535a9b41de1ec636ce9f3b3c26
#
_cell.length_a   1.000
_cell.length_b   1.000
_cell.length_c   1.000
_cell.angle_alpha   90.00
_cell.angle_beta   90.00
_cell.angle_gamma   90.00
#
_symmetry.space_group_name_H-M   'P 1'
#
loop_
_entity.id
_entity.type
_entity.pdbx_description
1 polymer ?
#
loop_
_entity_poly.entity_id
_entity_poly.type
_entity_poly.pdbx_seq_one_letter_code
_entity_poly.pdbx_strand_id
1 'polypeptide(L)'
;MNNKSNFILWFFLMGMVTFGHAQENDLFERLKKEKIDTVFNTIATFQATRIQLGHSVETRKKNVLEISAMTSYWNTPTETSNAFVADRMSARFGLEYGITDRLTFGGGSSTMGSISDMFLKYRLLQQQDNGKNAFSVTLFQSASHTDSGSIYNTIPDGAFSQKLSFTTQLLIARKFTRNFSFQVAPTYIRRNADLWPNDDQGHFAVGFGARYKVGRHVSIASEYYYVANPIETFQTYSPFSLGVNWELSDLMLQFKMNNTPNFVEEAFITRTRRNFNFKDGNFFFGFHATYFIQF
;
A
#
# COMPACT_ATOMS: atom_id res chain seq x y z
N MET A 1 28.03 -10.49 79.92
CA MET A 1 28.94 -10.06 78.84
C MET A 1 28.26 -10.29 77.56
N ASN A 2 28.35 -9.32 76.64
CA ASN A 2 27.91 -9.29 75.23
C ASN A 2 26.45 -9.11 74.83
N ASN A 3 25.88 -7.93 75.26
CA ASN A 3 24.61 -7.48 74.67
C ASN A 3 24.83 -6.25 73.73
N LYS A 4 26.07 -5.78 73.56
CA LYS A 4 26.40 -4.61 72.72
C LYS A 4 26.73 -4.92 71.26
N SER A 5 27.14 -6.17 70.97
CA SER A 5 27.52 -6.58 69.64
C SER A 5 26.30 -6.81 68.73
N ASN A 6 25.18 -7.25 69.26
CA ASN A 6 23.98 -7.51 68.48
C ASN A 6 23.21 -6.23 68.10
N PHE A 7 23.39 -5.13 68.84
CA PHE A 7 22.71 -3.87 68.54
C PHE A 7 23.35 -3.14 67.36
N ILE A 8 24.65 -3.27 67.16
CA ILE A 8 25.40 -2.67 66.03
C ILE A 8 25.08 -3.41 64.74
N LEU A 9 24.91 -4.74 64.80
CA LEU A 9 24.54 -5.55 63.65
C LEU A 9 23.10 -5.22 63.13
N TRP A 10 22.18 -4.98 64.04
CA TRP A 10 20.80 -4.55 63.69
C TRP A 10 20.74 -3.15 63.10
N PHE A 11 21.58 -2.24 63.52
CA PHE A 11 21.64 -0.89 63.00
C PHE A 11 22.26 -0.87 61.57
N PHE A 12 23.20 -1.76 61.27
CA PHE A 12 23.79 -1.91 59.94
C PHE A 12 22.84 -2.58 58.96
N LEU A 13 22.03 -3.56 59.41
CA LEU A 13 21.01 -4.20 58.58
C LEU A 13 19.84 -3.25 58.23
N MET A 14 19.46 -2.38 59.16
CA MET A 14 18.38 -1.41 58.95
C MET A 14 18.80 -0.26 58.05
N GLY A 15 20.09 0.09 58.01
CA GLY A 15 20.68 1.10 57.09
C GLY A 15 20.73 0.63 55.65
N MET A 16 20.94 -0.66 55.37
CA MET A 16 20.99 -1.21 54.00
C MET A 16 19.60 -1.27 53.33
N VAL A 17 18.53 -1.41 54.05
CA VAL A 17 17.14 -1.48 53.51
C VAL A 17 16.66 -0.10 53.04
N THR A 18 17.12 0.99 53.66
CA THR A 18 16.69 2.36 53.29
C THR A 18 17.41 2.91 52.05
N PHE A 19 18.62 2.44 51.76
CA PHE A 19 19.33 2.84 50.54
C PHE A 19 18.82 2.18 49.27
N GLY A 20 18.23 0.98 49.35
CA GLY A 20 17.64 0.29 48.19
C GLY A 20 16.40 1.00 47.63
N HIS A 21 15.56 1.56 48.50
CA HIS A 21 14.31 2.22 48.07
C HIS A 21 14.52 3.60 47.47
N ALA A 22 15.60 4.31 47.82
CA ALA A 22 15.91 5.62 47.25
C ALA A 22 16.47 5.52 45.80
N GLN A 23 17.23 4.46 45.53
CA GLN A 23 17.77 4.21 44.15
C GLN A 23 16.69 3.72 43.19
N GLU A 24 15.73 2.94 43.67
CA GLU A 24 14.64 2.41 42.82
C GLU A 24 13.70 3.54 42.36
N ASN A 25 13.39 4.49 43.24
CA ASN A 25 12.56 5.65 42.88
C ASN A 25 13.26 6.61 41.88
N ASP A 26 14.57 6.86 42.04
CA ASP A 26 15.32 7.72 41.11
C ASP A 26 15.47 7.07 39.73
N LEU A 27 15.68 5.74 39.69
CA LEU A 27 15.72 4.98 38.45
C LEU A 27 14.36 4.98 37.73
N PHE A 28 13.26 4.82 38.48
CA PHE A 28 11.89 4.87 37.96
C PHE A 28 11.54 6.26 37.41
N GLU A 29 11.95 7.33 38.07
CA GLU A 29 11.74 8.71 37.59
C GLU A 29 12.60 9.04 36.37
N ARG A 30 13.82 8.52 36.29
CA ARG A 30 14.67 8.62 35.09
C ARG A 30 14.09 7.85 33.91
N LEU A 31 13.62 6.63 34.12
CA LEU A 31 12.94 5.81 33.11
C LEU A 31 11.64 6.45 32.64
N LYS A 32 10.88 7.10 33.52
CA LYS A 32 9.69 7.88 33.12
C LYS A 32 10.07 9.10 32.29
N LYS A 33 11.14 9.84 32.65
CA LYS A 33 11.64 10.97 31.86
C LYS A 33 12.15 10.55 30.49
N GLU A 34 12.95 9.48 30.39
CA GLU A 34 13.42 8.95 29.10
C GLU A 34 12.25 8.44 28.23
N LYS A 35 11.18 7.91 28.83
CA LYS A 35 10.02 7.43 28.09
C LYS A 35 9.12 8.55 27.56
N ILE A 36 9.18 9.73 28.13
CA ILE A 36 8.35 10.90 27.74
C ILE A 36 8.91 11.61 26.49
N ASP A 37 10.21 11.52 26.26
CA ASP A 37 10.85 12.20 25.11
C ASP A 37 11.04 11.33 23.86
N THR A 38 10.76 10.01 23.94
CA THR A 38 10.86 9.13 22.77
C THR A 38 9.59 9.16 21.97
N VAL A 39 9.59 9.93 20.89
CA VAL A 39 8.49 9.96 19.92
C VAL A 39 8.59 8.72 19.04
N PHE A 40 7.65 7.79 19.20
CA PHE A 40 7.57 6.62 18.33
C PHE A 40 6.72 6.93 17.09
N ASN A 41 7.32 6.72 15.93
CA ASN A 41 6.58 6.75 14.69
C ASN A 41 5.74 5.48 14.54
N THR A 42 4.50 5.63 14.11
CA THR A 42 3.64 4.48 13.81
C THR A 42 4.25 3.66 12.69
N ILE A 43 4.44 2.37 12.94
CA ILE A 43 5.02 1.42 11.99
C ILE A 43 3.90 0.62 11.34
N ALA A 44 4.04 0.33 10.05
CA ALA A 44 3.15 -0.55 9.28
C ALA A 44 1.66 -0.15 9.40
N THR A 45 1.32 1.04 8.91
CA THR A 45 -0.08 1.42 8.66
C THR A 45 -0.69 0.43 7.68
N PHE A 46 0.04 0.14 6.60
CA PHE A 46 -0.18 -1.03 5.73
C PHE A 46 1.06 -1.94 5.77
N GLN A 47 0.92 -3.19 5.34
CA GLN A 47 2.03 -4.16 5.34
C GLN A 47 2.89 -4.07 4.08
N ALA A 48 2.29 -3.61 2.97
CA ALA A 48 2.95 -3.50 1.68
C ALA A 48 2.89 -2.08 1.14
N THR A 49 3.70 -1.80 0.12
CA THR A 49 3.67 -0.56 -0.66
C THR A 49 2.42 -0.45 -1.52
N ARG A 50 1.69 -1.56 -1.75
CA ARG A 50 0.37 -1.60 -2.36
C ARG A 50 -0.65 -2.20 -1.39
N ILE A 51 -1.89 -1.67 -1.39
CA ILE A 51 -2.98 -2.21 -0.56
C ILE A 51 -3.48 -3.50 -1.20
N GLN A 52 -4.09 -3.41 -2.39
CA GLN A 52 -4.49 -4.51 -3.27
C GLN A 52 -4.30 -4.14 -4.75
N LEU A 53 -4.80 -2.98 -5.17
CA LEU A 53 -4.64 -2.41 -6.51
C LEU A 53 -3.66 -1.24 -6.48
N GLY A 54 -4.00 -0.20 -5.73
CA GLY A 54 -3.25 1.03 -5.64
C GLY A 54 -2.18 1.06 -4.56
N HIS A 55 -1.38 2.09 -4.59
CA HIS A 55 -0.30 2.30 -3.63
C HIS A 55 -0.81 2.66 -2.24
N SER A 56 -0.14 2.13 -1.22
CA SER A 56 -0.32 2.53 0.18
C SER A 56 0.60 3.71 0.54
N VAL A 57 0.36 4.31 1.71
CA VAL A 57 1.20 5.37 2.27
C VAL A 57 2.64 4.91 2.57
N GLU A 58 2.90 3.59 2.58
CA GLU A 58 4.20 3.04 2.96
C GLU A 58 5.26 3.26 1.87
N THR A 59 6.46 3.63 2.30
CA THR A 59 7.69 3.69 1.52
C THR A 59 8.60 2.54 1.89
N ARG A 60 9.52 2.13 1.02
CA ARG A 60 10.55 1.16 1.35
C ARG A 60 11.62 1.80 2.23
N LYS A 61 12.17 1.02 3.15
CA LYS A 61 13.34 1.44 3.93
C LYS A 61 14.54 1.63 3.01
N LYS A 62 15.46 2.45 3.43
CA LYS A 62 16.73 2.65 2.71
C LYS A 62 17.42 1.32 2.43
N ASN A 63 17.94 1.18 1.21
CA ASN A 63 18.65 -0.02 0.72
C ASN A 63 17.81 -1.31 0.70
N VAL A 64 16.49 -1.22 0.68
CA VAL A 64 15.62 -2.38 0.44
C VAL A 64 15.18 -2.36 -1.01
N LEU A 65 15.42 -3.46 -1.72
CA LEU A 65 14.86 -3.76 -3.03
C LEU A 65 13.64 -4.67 -2.84
N GLU A 66 12.52 -4.27 -3.42
CA GLU A 66 11.33 -5.08 -3.56
C GLU A 66 11.21 -5.58 -4.99
N ILE A 67 11.02 -6.89 -5.15
CA ILE A 67 10.68 -7.53 -6.42
C ILE A 67 9.24 -8.01 -6.31
N SER A 68 8.40 -7.64 -7.26
CA SER A 68 6.98 -7.98 -7.23
C SER A 68 6.50 -8.62 -8.53
N ALA A 69 5.61 -9.60 -8.40
CA ALA A 69 4.87 -10.22 -9.49
C ALA A 69 3.38 -10.18 -9.15
N MET A 70 2.61 -9.57 -10.03
CA MET A 70 1.15 -9.46 -9.91
C MET A 70 0.50 -10.20 -11.06
N THR A 71 -0.56 -10.95 -10.78
CA THR A 71 -1.35 -11.64 -11.80
C THR A 71 -2.83 -11.39 -11.59
N SER A 72 -3.59 -11.44 -12.68
CA SER A 72 -5.03 -11.35 -12.67
C SER A 72 -5.60 -12.35 -13.67
N TYR A 73 -6.60 -13.13 -13.25
CA TYR A 73 -7.19 -14.22 -14.01
C TYR A 73 -8.70 -14.01 -14.15
N TRP A 74 -9.25 -14.33 -15.34
CA TRP A 74 -10.69 -14.25 -15.59
C TRP A 74 -11.11 -15.17 -16.72
N ASN A 75 -12.41 -15.44 -16.80
CA ASN A 75 -13.02 -16.13 -17.92
C ASN A 75 -13.66 -15.15 -18.89
N THR A 76 -13.53 -15.44 -20.17
CA THR A 76 -14.30 -14.76 -21.22
C THR A 76 -15.76 -15.20 -21.07
N PRO A 77 -16.74 -14.26 -21.04
CA PRO A 77 -18.15 -14.62 -20.91
C PRO A 77 -18.70 -15.17 -22.25
N THR A 78 -18.17 -16.28 -22.72
CA THR A 78 -18.63 -17.00 -23.91
C THR A 78 -18.88 -18.46 -23.52
N GLU A 79 -19.95 -19.03 -24.01
CA GLU A 79 -20.34 -20.43 -23.78
C GLU A 79 -19.31 -21.48 -24.24
N THR A 80 -18.24 -21.02 -24.90
CA THR A 80 -17.18 -21.87 -25.47
C THR A 80 -15.90 -21.95 -24.62
N SER A 81 -15.84 -21.30 -23.47
CA SER A 81 -14.66 -21.42 -22.61
C SER A 81 -14.69 -22.75 -21.86
N ASN A 82 -13.81 -23.67 -22.24
CA ASN A 82 -13.60 -24.97 -21.59
C ASN A 82 -12.54 -24.88 -20.46
N ALA A 83 -12.09 -23.68 -20.08
CA ALA A 83 -11.08 -23.51 -19.04
C ALA A 83 -11.68 -23.74 -17.65
N PHE A 84 -11.08 -24.64 -16.89
CA PHE A 84 -11.55 -24.98 -15.53
C PHE A 84 -11.42 -23.81 -14.55
N VAL A 85 -10.37 -22.96 -14.70
CA VAL A 85 -10.11 -21.85 -13.77
C VAL A 85 -10.20 -20.50 -14.46
N ALA A 86 -9.48 -20.31 -15.57
CA ALA A 86 -9.44 -19.06 -16.32
C ALA A 86 -8.90 -19.30 -17.74
N ASP A 87 -9.47 -18.62 -18.72
CA ASP A 87 -9.00 -18.62 -20.12
C ASP A 87 -8.18 -17.38 -20.47
N ARG A 88 -8.14 -16.39 -19.59
CA ARG A 88 -7.40 -15.14 -19.74
C ARG A 88 -6.59 -14.84 -18.50
N MET A 89 -5.42 -14.25 -18.76
CA MET A 89 -4.51 -13.81 -17.70
C MET A 89 -3.85 -12.48 -18.09
N SER A 90 -3.61 -11.64 -17.10
CA SER A 90 -2.66 -10.54 -17.18
C SER A 90 -1.62 -10.64 -16.07
N ALA A 91 -0.42 -10.14 -16.33
CA ALA A 91 0.66 -10.13 -15.36
C ALA A 91 1.37 -8.76 -15.37
N ARG A 92 1.92 -8.38 -14.20
CA ARG A 92 2.83 -7.23 -14.06
C ARG A 92 4.02 -7.66 -13.22
N PHE A 93 5.20 -7.32 -13.70
CA PHE A 93 6.46 -7.42 -12.95
C PHE A 93 6.91 -6.02 -12.56
N GLY A 94 7.30 -5.87 -11.30
CA GLY A 94 7.69 -4.59 -10.76
C GLY A 94 8.91 -4.68 -9.85
N LEU A 95 9.64 -3.57 -9.78
CA LEU A 95 10.76 -3.35 -8.87
C LEU A 95 10.52 -2.04 -8.13
N GLU A 96 10.81 -2.03 -6.82
CA GLU A 96 10.78 -0.83 -5.98
C GLU A 96 12.04 -0.78 -5.13
N TYR A 97 12.71 0.36 -5.07
CA TYR A 97 13.92 0.55 -4.29
C TYR A 97 13.81 1.74 -3.34
N GLY A 98 14.15 1.52 -2.08
CA GLY A 98 14.23 2.55 -1.06
C GLY A 98 15.53 3.33 -1.16
N ILE A 99 15.49 4.53 -1.74
CA ILE A 99 16.64 5.44 -1.82
C ILE A 99 16.95 6.00 -0.43
N THR A 100 15.91 6.37 0.29
CA THR A 100 15.94 6.75 1.72
C THR A 100 14.71 6.15 2.40
N ASP A 101 14.62 6.25 3.74
CA ASP A 101 13.43 5.80 4.47
C ASP A 101 12.14 6.55 4.07
N ARG A 102 12.28 7.69 3.39
CA ARG A 102 11.18 8.55 2.94
C ARG A 102 10.98 8.54 1.43
N LEU A 103 11.97 8.12 0.66
CA LEU A 103 11.93 8.18 -0.81
C LEU A 103 12.09 6.79 -1.40
N THR A 104 11.08 6.35 -2.13
CA THR A 104 11.06 5.10 -2.91
C THR A 104 10.91 5.44 -4.37
N PHE A 105 11.74 4.85 -5.20
CA PHE A 105 11.60 4.81 -6.65
C PHE A 105 11.19 3.40 -7.08
N GLY A 106 10.31 3.31 -8.07
CA GLY A 106 9.91 2.00 -8.59
C GLY A 106 9.37 2.11 -10.01
N GLY A 107 9.07 0.95 -10.56
CA GLY A 107 8.48 0.83 -11.88
C GLY A 107 8.22 -0.62 -12.24
N GLY A 108 7.62 -0.83 -13.40
CA GLY A 108 7.33 -2.18 -13.88
C GLY A 108 6.71 -2.20 -15.27
N SER A 109 6.39 -3.40 -15.70
CA SER A 109 5.73 -3.61 -16.99
C SER A 109 4.59 -4.61 -16.85
N SER A 110 3.48 -4.32 -17.50
CA SER A 110 2.24 -5.09 -17.49
C SER A 110 1.95 -5.63 -18.88
N THR A 111 1.52 -6.90 -18.95
CA THR A 111 1.09 -7.52 -20.21
C THR A 111 -0.23 -6.95 -20.72
N MET A 112 -1.12 -6.54 -19.80
CA MET A 112 -2.40 -5.94 -20.17
C MET A 112 -2.19 -4.51 -20.64
N GLY A 113 -2.48 -4.26 -21.89
CA GLY A 113 -2.25 -2.97 -22.52
C GLY A 113 -0.79 -2.65 -22.83
N SER A 114 0.14 -3.60 -22.63
CA SER A 114 1.60 -3.37 -22.79
C SER A 114 2.03 -2.07 -22.11
N ILE A 115 1.62 -1.91 -20.83
CA ILE A 115 1.86 -0.69 -20.06
C ILE A 115 3.16 -0.85 -19.29
N SER A 116 4.10 0.06 -19.52
CA SER A 116 5.29 0.24 -18.69
C SER A 116 5.15 1.51 -17.85
N ASP A 117 5.49 1.44 -16.58
CA ASP A 117 5.35 2.55 -15.64
C ASP A 117 6.61 2.75 -14.80
N MET A 118 6.81 3.98 -14.36
CA MET A 118 7.76 4.35 -13.31
C MET A 118 7.11 5.31 -12.34
N PHE A 119 7.55 5.30 -11.09
CA PHE A 119 6.98 6.16 -10.06
C PHE A 119 7.98 6.54 -8.98
N LEU A 120 7.65 7.63 -8.31
CA LEU A 120 8.29 8.11 -7.09
C LEU A 120 7.25 8.20 -5.97
N LYS A 121 7.64 7.77 -4.77
CA LYS A 121 6.89 7.97 -3.53
C LYS A 121 7.74 8.74 -2.54
N TYR A 122 7.21 9.85 -2.04
CA TYR A 122 7.89 10.64 -1.03
C TYR A 122 7.02 10.82 0.21
N ARG A 123 7.46 10.29 1.36
CA ARG A 123 6.77 10.40 2.64
C ARG A 123 6.96 11.80 3.22
N LEU A 124 5.89 12.59 3.22
CA LEU A 124 5.85 13.95 3.76
C LEU A 124 5.74 13.92 5.29
N LEU A 125 4.79 13.14 5.80
CA LEU A 125 4.51 13.01 7.24
C LEU A 125 4.37 11.54 7.62
N GLN A 126 4.74 11.21 8.85
CA GLN A 126 4.51 9.90 9.46
C GLN A 126 3.71 10.08 10.76
N GLN A 127 2.67 9.28 10.92
CA GLN A 127 1.85 9.25 12.13
C GLN A 127 2.73 8.96 13.35
N GLN A 128 2.45 9.65 14.46
CA GLN A 128 3.19 9.51 15.72
C GLN A 128 2.24 9.14 16.86
N ASP A 129 2.74 8.32 17.79
CA ASP A 129 1.93 7.85 18.92
C ASP A 129 1.65 8.94 19.95
N ASN A 130 2.46 10.01 19.98
CA ASN A 130 2.24 11.18 20.83
C ASN A 130 1.12 12.12 20.35
N GLY A 131 0.49 11.81 19.23
CA GLY A 131 -0.58 12.61 18.64
C GLY A 131 -0.15 13.87 17.89
N LYS A 132 1.17 14.22 17.86
CA LYS A 132 1.65 15.40 17.14
C LYS A 132 1.36 15.32 15.63
N ASN A 133 1.54 14.14 15.04
CA ASN A 133 1.13 13.84 13.68
C ASN A 133 0.03 12.78 13.73
N ALA A 134 -1.21 13.18 13.45
CA ALA A 134 -2.36 12.28 13.50
C ALA A 134 -2.45 11.34 12.27
N PHE A 135 -1.76 11.66 11.18
CA PHE A 135 -1.80 10.96 9.89
C PHE A 135 -0.41 10.72 9.34
N SER A 136 -0.27 9.69 8.51
CA SER A 136 0.84 9.54 7.58
C SER A 136 0.42 10.08 6.21
N VAL A 137 1.31 10.82 5.55
CA VAL A 137 1.05 11.42 4.24
C VAL A 137 2.22 11.13 3.31
N THR A 138 1.92 10.59 2.13
CA THR A 138 2.92 10.28 1.09
C THR A 138 2.44 10.85 -0.25
N LEU A 139 3.30 11.58 -0.92
CA LEU A 139 3.09 11.98 -2.31
C LEU A 139 3.53 10.84 -3.22
N PHE A 140 2.67 10.48 -4.15
CA PHE A 140 2.93 9.51 -5.21
C PHE A 140 2.81 10.21 -6.57
N GLN A 141 3.81 10.01 -7.41
CA GLN A 141 3.83 10.50 -8.79
C GLN A 141 4.28 9.38 -9.69
N SER A 142 3.47 9.04 -10.70
CA SER A 142 3.85 8.08 -11.74
C SER A 142 3.77 8.66 -13.13
N ALA A 143 4.55 8.06 -14.01
CA ALA A 143 4.47 8.20 -15.45
C ALA A 143 4.32 6.80 -16.05
N SER A 144 3.36 6.62 -16.94
CA SER A 144 3.12 5.35 -17.63
C SER A 144 3.09 5.56 -19.14
N HIS A 145 3.60 4.58 -19.86
CA HIS A 145 3.57 4.51 -21.32
C HIS A 145 2.74 3.29 -21.73
N THR A 146 1.74 3.50 -22.57
CA THR A 146 0.92 2.42 -23.14
C THR A 146 1.30 2.21 -24.60
N ASP A 147 1.70 0.99 -24.97
CA ASP A 147 2.06 0.70 -26.35
C ASP A 147 0.81 0.44 -27.22
N SER A 148 0.93 0.67 -28.54
CA SER A 148 -0.13 0.55 -29.54
C SER A 148 -0.37 -0.89 -30.00
N GLY A 149 -0.43 -1.82 -29.12
CA GLY A 149 -0.74 -3.23 -29.44
C GLY A 149 -1.79 -3.81 -28.50
N SER A 150 -2.37 -2.96 -27.69
CA SER A 150 -3.32 -3.31 -26.63
C SER A 150 -4.62 -3.86 -27.20
N ILE A 151 -5.20 -4.84 -26.54
CA ILE A 151 -6.54 -5.39 -26.79
C ILE A 151 -7.62 -4.28 -26.88
N TYR A 152 -7.33 -3.10 -26.39
CA TYR A 152 -8.22 -1.94 -26.44
C TYR A 152 -7.94 -0.98 -27.61
N ASN A 153 -6.99 -1.26 -28.48
CA ASN A 153 -6.68 -0.60 -29.77
C ASN A 153 -7.18 0.86 -29.93
N THR A 154 -7.21 1.60 -28.85
CA THR A 154 -7.88 2.89 -28.71
C THR A 154 -6.92 4.06 -28.69
N ILE A 155 -5.61 3.78 -28.57
CA ILE A 155 -4.59 4.82 -28.68
C ILE A 155 -4.07 4.80 -30.10
N PRO A 156 -4.23 5.89 -30.85
CA PRO A 156 -3.70 5.99 -32.23
C PRO A 156 -2.21 5.69 -32.28
N ASP A 157 -1.71 5.22 -33.42
CA ASP A 157 -0.28 5.14 -33.72
C ASP A 157 0.33 6.55 -33.71
N GLY A 158 0.59 7.05 -32.52
CA GLY A 158 1.12 8.38 -32.26
C GLY A 158 2.57 8.36 -31.79
N ALA A 159 3.16 9.54 -31.69
CA ALA A 159 4.48 9.73 -31.13
C ALA A 159 4.54 9.19 -29.69
N PHE A 160 5.72 8.76 -29.22
CA PHE A 160 5.95 8.27 -27.85
C PHE A 160 5.32 9.18 -26.78
N SER A 161 5.45 10.50 -26.94
CA SER A 161 4.90 11.49 -26.01
C SER A 161 3.38 11.45 -25.88
N GLN A 162 2.65 11.08 -26.93
CA GLN A 162 1.19 10.96 -26.93
C GLN A 162 0.70 9.74 -26.13
N LYS A 163 1.54 8.71 -26.01
CA LYS A 163 1.24 7.47 -25.27
C LYS A 163 1.55 7.57 -23.78
N LEU A 164 2.00 8.74 -23.31
CA LEU A 164 2.32 8.98 -21.91
C LEU A 164 1.10 9.42 -21.12
N SER A 165 1.01 8.90 -19.91
CA SER A 165 0.04 9.31 -18.90
C SER A 165 0.75 9.54 -17.56
N PHE A 166 0.23 10.49 -16.79
CA PHE A 166 0.78 10.86 -15.48
C PHE A 166 -0.29 10.72 -14.42
N THR A 167 0.07 10.16 -13.28
CA THR A 167 -0.83 10.06 -12.12
C THR A 167 -0.17 10.67 -10.91
N THR A 168 -0.88 11.61 -10.30
CA THR A 168 -0.49 12.25 -9.03
C THR A 168 -1.48 11.85 -7.96
N GLN A 169 -1.00 11.31 -6.83
CA GLN A 169 -1.85 10.95 -5.68
C GLN A 169 -1.26 11.52 -4.39
N LEU A 170 -2.14 11.98 -3.52
CA LEU A 170 -1.79 12.28 -2.14
C LEU A 170 -2.36 11.16 -1.25
N LEU A 171 -1.49 10.25 -0.80
CA LEU A 171 -1.86 9.12 0.04
C LEU A 171 -1.92 9.59 1.49
N ILE A 172 -3.11 9.63 2.09
CA ILE A 172 -3.34 10.08 3.47
C ILE A 172 -3.89 8.91 4.24
N ALA A 173 -3.14 8.41 5.22
CA ALA A 173 -3.54 7.23 5.97
C ALA A 173 -3.43 7.42 7.48
N ARG A 174 -4.25 6.68 8.19
CA ARG A 174 -4.22 6.58 9.65
C ARG A 174 -4.40 5.14 10.11
N LYS A 175 -3.57 4.74 11.04
CA LYS A 175 -3.75 3.53 11.83
C LYS A 175 -4.54 3.90 13.06
N PHE A 176 -5.83 3.57 13.07
CA PHE A 176 -6.76 3.92 14.16
C PHE A 176 -6.58 3.02 15.36
N THR A 177 -6.32 1.75 15.12
CA THR A 177 -6.07 0.74 16.17
C THR A 177 -4.90 -0.15 15.74
N ARG A 178 -4.49 -1.07 16.61
CA ARG A 178 -3.47 -2.08 16.26
C ARG A 178 -3.87 -2.92 15.04
N ASN A 179 -5.18 -3.09 14.82
CA ASN A 179 -5.71 -3.97 13.79
C ASN A 179 -6.30 -3.23 12.59
N PHE A 180 -6.74 -1.98 12.75
CA PHE A 180 -7.47 -1.26 11.71
C PHE A 180 -6.70 -0.03 11.22
N SER A 181 -6.55 0.05 9.89
CA SER A 181 -5.98 1.19 9.17
C SER A 181 -6.87 1.58 8.00
N PHE A 182 -6.89 2.87 7.70
CA PHE A 182 -7.65 3.43 6.59
C PHE A 182 -6.84 4.47 5.84
N GLN A 183 -7.02 4.56 4.54
CA GLN A 183 -6.35 5.49 3.62
C GLN A 183 -7.37 6.16 2.72
N VAL A 184 -7.14 7.45 2.45
CA VAL A 184 -7.80 8.21 1.38
C VAL A 184 -6.72 8.66 0.42
N ALA A 185 -7.01 8.59 -0.88
CA ALA A 185 -6.06 8.91 -1.95
C ALA A 185 -6.71 9.82 -3.01
N PRO A 186 -6.80 11.15 -2.77
CA PRO A 186 -7.10 12.09 -3.84
C PRO A 186 -6.13 11.90 -5.00
N THR A 187 -6.66 11.76 -6.20
CA THR A 187 -5.92 11.35 -7.40
C THR A 187 -6.27 12.26 -8.56
N TYR A 188 -5.24 12.72 -9.27
CA TYR A 188 -5.36 13.37 -10.56
C TYR A 188 -4.58 12.59 -11.60
N ILE A 189 -5.23 12.31 -12.72
CA ILE A 189 -4.66 11.60 -13.87
C ILE A 189 -4.69 12.52 -15.06
N ARG A 190 -3.55 12.63 -15.76
CA ARG A 190 -3.42 13.38 -17.01
C ARG A 190 -2.88 12.46 -18.09
N ARG A 191 -3.57 12.38 -19.22
CA ARG A 191 -3.08 11.75 -20.45
C ARG A 191 -2.62 12.79 -21.44
N ASN A 192 -1.63 12.46 -22.23
CA ASN A 192 -1.15 13.34 -23.29
C ASN A 192 -1.94 13.18 -24.60
N ALA A 193 -2.73 12.12 -24.73
CA ALA A 193 -3.66 11.95 -25.85
C ALA A 193 -5.02 11.45 -25.35
N ASP A 194 -6.06 11.76 -26.12
CA ASP A 194 -7.39 11.23 -25.89
C ASP A 194 -7.42 9.73 -26.21
N LEU A 195 -8.11 8.96 -25.40
CA LEU A 195 -8.34 7.53 -25.69
C LEU A 195 -9.30 7.38 -26.88
N TRP A 196 -10.26 8.29 -26.98
CA TRP A 196 -11.23 8.44 -28.06
C TRP A 196 -11.39 9.92 -28.40
N PRO A 197 -11.79 10.24 -29.63
CA PRO A 197 -12.05 11.63 -30.00
C PRO A 197 -13.04 12.28 -29.02
N ASN A 198 -12.66 13.44 -28.48
CA ASN A 198 -13.41 14.25 -27.51
C ASN A 198 -13.47 13.73 -26.05
N ASP A 199 -12.74 12.70 -25.70
CA ASP A 199 -12.61 12.31 -24.29
C ASP A 199 -11.74 13.31 -23.51
N ASP A 200 -12.06 13.48 -22.23
CA ASP A 200 -11.22 14.25 -21.31
C ASP A 200 -9.83 13.61 -21.14
N GLN A 201 -8.79 14.42 -21.24
CA GLN A 201 -7.42 14.00 -20.94
C GLN A 201 -7.12 14.00 -19.44
N GLY A 202 -7.89 14.72 -18.65
CA GLY A 202 -7.71 14.87 -17.22
C GLY A 202 -8.84 14.22 -16.43
N HIS A 203 -8.50 13.36 -15.45
CA HIS A 203 -9.49 12.69 -14.61
C HIS A 203 -9.19 12.90 -13.13
N PHE A 204 -10.25 13.13 -12.36
CA PHE A 204 -10.19 13.20 -10.91
C PHE A 204 -10.84 11.97 -10.28
N ALA A 205 -10.16 11.42 -9.29
CA ALA A 205 -10.67 10.28 -8.54
C ALA A 205 -10.29 10.39 -7.05
N VAL A 206 -11.00 9.69 -6.21
CA VAL A 206 -10.65 9.52 -4.80
C VAL A 206 -10.64 8.03 -4.48
N GLY A 207 -9.46 7.52 -4.10
CA GLY A 207 -9.29 6.16 -3.63
C GLY A 207 -9.57 6.06 -2.12
N PHE A 208 -10.17 4.96 -1.72
CA PHE A 208 -10.39 4.57 -0.32
C PHE A 208 -9.80 3.19 -0.12
N GLY A 209 -8.91 3.05 0.87
CA GLY A 209 -8.28 1.80 1.21
C GLY A 209 -8.45 1.47 2.68
N ALA A 210 -8.84 0.25 3.00
CA ALA A 210 -8.97 -0.23 4.37
C ALA A 210 -8.19 -1.52 4.56
N ARG A 211 -7.64 -1.70 5.76
CA ARG A 211 -7.00 -2.94 6.18
C ARG A 211 -7.43 -3.29 7.59
N TYR A 212 -7.78 -4.57 7.79
CA TYR A 212 -8.07 -5.15 9.09
C TYR A 212 -7.19 -6.38 9.34
N LYS A 213 -6.37 -6.32 10.40
CA LYS A 213 -5.50 -7.43 10.81
C LYS A 213 -6.31 -8.47 11.56
N VAL A 214 -6.43 -9.67 11.00
CA VAL A 214 -7.21 -10.78 11.57
C VAL A 214 -6.34 -11.66 12.46
N GLY A 215 -5.06 -11.80 12.13
CA GLY A 215 -4.11 -12.64 12.86
C GLY A 215 -2.72 -12.02 12.90
N ARG A 216 -1.74 -12.81 13.36
CA ARG A 216 -0.35 -12.35 13.50
C ARG A 216 0.26 -11.98 12.14
N HIS A 217 -0.04 -12.77 11.11
CA HIS A 217 0.54 -12.66 9.77
C HIS A 217 -0.51 -12.44 8.68
N VAL A 218 -1.80 -12.38 9.03
CA VAL A 218 -2.90 -12.29 8.07
C VAL A 218 -3.69 -11.02 8.29
N SER A 219 -4.02 -10.34 7.19
CA SER A 219 -4.95 -9.21 7.19
C SER A 219 -5.87 -9.26 5.97
N ILE A 220 -7.07 -8.71 6.13
CA ILE A 220 -8.01 -8.45 5.05
C ILE A 220 -7.83 -7.00 4.62
N ALA A 221 -7.83 -6.75 3.33
CA ALA A 221 -7.74 -5.40 2.77
C ALA A 221 -8.78 -5.22 1.66
N SER A 222 -9.30 -4.00 1.57
CA SER A 222 -10.27 -3.63 0.53
C SER A 222 -9.93 -2.26 0.00
N GLU A 223 -10.20 -2.03 -1.29
CA GLU A 223 -10.05 -0.74 -1.96
C GLU A 223 -11.26 -0.44 -2.84
N TYR A 224 -11.57 0.84 -2.94
CA TYR A 224 -12.58 1.39 -3.82
C TYR A 224 -12.10 2.75 -4.35
N TYR A 225 -12.34 3.02 -5.63
CA TYR A 225 -12.04 4.31 -6.24
C TYR A 225 -13.31 4.93 -6.82
N TYR A 226 -13.65 6.12 -6.33
CA TYR A 226 -14.67 6.96 -6.93
C TYR A 226 -14.04 7.83 -8.01
N VAL A 227 -14.55 7.78 -9.23
CA VAL A 227 -14.10 8.59 -10.37
C VAL A 227 -15.11 9.70 -10.61
N ALA A 228 -14.68 10.96 -10.46
CA ALA A 228 -15.58 12.11 -10.52
C ALA A 228 -16.00 12.45 -11.95
N ASN A 229 -15.08 12.31 -12.91
CA ASN A 229 -15.33 12.51 -14.34
C ASN A 229 -14.85 11.28 -15.13
N PRO A 230 -15.69 10.23 -15.19
CA PRO A 230 -15.35 9.01 -15.93
C PRO A 230 -15.27 9.29 -17.44
N ILE A 231 -14.65 8.38 -18.17
CA ILE A 231 -14.67 8.38 -19.65
C ILE A 231 -16.13 8.21 -20.09
N GLU A 232 -16.60 9.07 -21.02
CA GLU A 232 -17.99 9.06 -21.49
C GLU A 232 -18.20 8.17 -22.70
N THR A 233 -17.16 7.95 -23.51
CA THR A 233 -17.26 7.20 -24.79
C THR A 233 -17.60 5.74 -24.60
N PHE A 234 -17.29 5.14 -23.43
CA PHE A 234 -17.69 3.77 -23.09
C PHE A 234 -18.01 3.65 -21.61
N GLN A 235 -18.84 2.65 -21.29
CA GLN A 235 -19.23 2.41 -19.92
C GLN A 235 -18.04 1.94 -19.07
N THR A 236 -17.76 2.69 -18.01
CA THR A 236 -16.76 2.36 -17.00
C THR A 236 -17.42 2.21 -15.63
N TYR A 237 -16.75 1.48 -14.75
CA TYR A 237 -17.20 1.23 -13.39
C TYR A 237 -16.10 1.60 -12.41
N SER A 238 -16.49 1.97 -11.22
CA SER A 238 -15.57 2.24 -10.11
C SER A 238 -14.75 1.00 -9.77
N PRO A 239 -13.42 1.09 -9.73
CA PRO A 239 -12.56 0.00 -9.31
C PRO A 239 -12.84 -0.40 -7.87
N PHE A 240 -12.98 -1.70 -7.66
CA PHE A 240 -13.14 -2.31 -6.35
C PHE A 240 -12.24 -3.53 -6.21
N SER A 241 -11.68 -3.71 -5.03
CA SER A 241 -10.98 -4.93 -4.68
C SER A 241 -11.21 -5.32 -3.22
N LEU A 242 -11.21 -6.63 -3.00
CA LEU A 242 -11.22 -7.26 -1.69
C LEU A 242 -10.19 -8.39 -1.69
N GLY A 243 -9.35 -8.46 -0.66
CA GLY A 243 -8.32 -9.49 -0.63
C GLY A 243 -7.77 -9.80 0.75
N VAL A 244 -6.93 -10.82 0.77
CA VAL A 244 -6.23 -11.30 1.96
C VAL A 244 -4.73 -11.16 1.74
N ASN A 245 -4.04 -10.58 2.70
CA ASN A 245 -2.59 -10.45 2.72
C ASN A 245 -2.02 -11.44 3.73
N TRP A 246 -1.02 -12.18 3.32
CA TRP A 246 -0.29 -13.15 4.14
C TRP A 246 1.19 -12.81 4.14
N GLU A 247 1.72 -12.48 5.31
CA GLU A 247 3.10 -12.08 5.55
C GLU A 247 3.93 -13.29 6.00
N LEU A 248 4.99 -13.60 5.24
CA LEU A 248 5.89 -14.73 5.43
C LEU A 248 7.34 -14.22 5.43
N SER A 249 7.81 -13.69 6.58
CA SER A 249 9.18 -13.14 6.67
C SER A 249 9.50 -12.14 5.55
N ASP A 250 10.34 -12.51 4.59
CA ASP A 250 10.77 -11.66 3.47
C ASP A 250 9.86 -11.77 2.24
N LEU A 251 8.80 -12.57 2.33
CA LEU A 251 7.81 -12.77 1.28
C LEU A 251 6.43 -12.32 1.76
N MET A 252 5.74 -11.54 0.95
CA MET A 252 4.33 -11.24 1.14
C MET A 252 3.51 -11.77 -0.02
N LEU A 253 2.43 -12.47 0.30
CA LEU A 253 1.44 -12.96 -0.64
C LEU A 253 0.13 -12.20 -0.43
N GLN A 254 -0.47 -11.75 -1.53
CA GLN A 254 -1.79 -11.11 -1.53
C GLN A 254 -2.69 -11.86 -2.51
N PHE A 255 -3.85 -12.28 -2.03
CA PHE A 255 -4.91 -12.90 -2.84
C PHE A 255 -6.04 -11.91 -2.91
N LYS A 256 -6.52 -11.60 -4.12
CA LYS A 256 -7.56 -10.59 -4.30
C LYS A 256 -8.61 -10.99 -5.30
N MET A 257 -9.81 -10.47 -5.08
CA MET A 257 -10.90 -10.41 -6.03
C MET A 257 -11.13 -8.95 -6.38
N ASN A 258 -11.24 -8.63 -7.65
CA ASN A 258 -11.42 -7.25 -8.12
C ASN A 258 -12.21 -7.23 -9.44
N ASN A 259 -12.52 -6.06 -9.96
CA ASN A 259 -13.25 -5.88 -11.22
C ASN A 259 -12.38 -5.34 -12.36
N THR A 260 -11.06 -5.36 -12.23
CA THR A 260 -10.13 -4.83 -13.25
C THR A 260 -8.96 -5.78 -13.51
N PRO A 261 -8.57 -6.00 -14.76
CA PRO A 261 -7.36 -6.75 -15.11
C PRO A 261 -6.09 -5.89 -15.09
N ASN A 262 -6.22 -4.57 -14.90
CA ASN A 262 -5.13 -3.61 -14.96
C ASN A 262 -4.46 -3.44 -13.59
N PHE A 263 -3.16 -3.06 -13.62
CA PHE A 263 -2.33 -2.91 -12.42
C PHE A 263 -1.78 -1.49 -12.22
N VAL A 264 -1.81 -0.65 -13.27
CA VAL A 264 -1.31 0.73 -13.26
C VAL A 264 -2.46 1.68 -12.97
N GLU A 265 -2.22 2.70 -12.15
CA GLU A 265 -3.24 3.60 -11.59
C GLU A 265 -4.11 4.25 -12.67
N GLU A 266 -3.48 4.81 -13.72
CA GLU A 266 -4.25 5.44 -14.80
C GLU A 266 -5.19 4.42 -15.48
N ALA A 267 -4.74 3.18 -15.65
CA ALA A 267 -5.48 2.14 -16.35
C ALA A 267 -6.61 1.56 -15.50
N PHE A 268 -6.35 1.18 -14.24
CA PHE A 268 -7.41 0.61 -13.44
C PHE A 268 -8.41 1.65 -12.95
N ILE A 269 -8.00 2.90 -12.70
CA ILE A 269 -8.93 3.95 -12.24
C ILE A 269 -9.88 4.36 -13.36
N THR A 270 -9.39 4.52 -14.59
CA THR A 270 -10.18 5.13 -15.66
C THR A 270 -10.72 4.14 -16.69
N ARG A 271 -10.19 2.90 -16.77
CA ARG A 271 -10.53 1.93 -17.82
C ARG A 271 -11.14 0.63 -17.29
N THR A 272 -11.68 0.62 -16.08
CA THR A 272 -12.37 -0.56 -15.52
C THR A 272 -13.73 -0.72 -16.19
N ARG A 273 -13.91 -1.80 -16.96
CA ARG A 273 -15.09 -2.06 -17.78
C ARG A 273 -16.08 -3.06 -17.17
N ARG A 274 -15.74 -3.71 -16.07
CA ARG A 274 -16.62 -4.69 -15.42
C ARG A 274 -17.16 -4.16 -14.11
N ASN A 275 -18.46 -4.34 -13.91
CA ASN A 275 -19.07 -4.17 -12.61
C ASN A 275 -18.67 -5.34 -11.70
N PHE A 276 -18.29 -5.08 -10.45
CA PHE A 276 -18.06 -6.14 -9.48
C PHE A 276 -19.39 -6.78 -9.11
N ASN A 277 -19.65 -7.98 -9.65
CA ASN A 277 -20.92 -8.66 -9.45
C ASN A 277 -20.71 -10.19 -9.40
N PHE A 278 -21.12 -10.80 -8.29
CA PHE A 278 -21.04 -12.25 -8.11
C PHE A 278 -22.07 -13.02 -8.94
N LYS A 279 -23.21 -12.40 -9.31
CA LYS A 279 -24.25 -13.07 -10.08
C LYS A 279 -23.80 -13.38 -11.51
N ASP A 280 -23.08 -12.46 -12.13
CA ASP A 280 -22.66 -12.55 -13.53
C ASP A 280 -21.20 -12.99 -13.65
N GLY A 281 -20.52 -13.31 -12.54
CA GLY A 281 -19.11 -13.67 -12.53
C GLY A 281 -18.20 -12.54 -12.99
N ASN A 282 -18.63 -11.29 -12.90
CA ASN A 282 -17.89 -10.10 -13.35
C ASN A 282 -16.80 -9.67 -12.37
N PHE A 283 -15.91 -10.60 -12.03
CA PHE A 283 -14.75 -10.33 -11.17
C PHE A 283 -13.53 -11.08 -11.69
N PHE A 284 -12.38 -10.63 -11.24
CA PHE A 284 -11.07 -11.19 -11.52
C PHE A 284 -10.49 -11.74 -10.23
N PHE A 285 -9.82 -12.88 -10.30
CA PHE A 285 -8.94 -13.35 -9.24
C PHE A 285 -7.53 -12.84 -9.50
N GLY A 286 -6.85 -12.42 -8.47
CA GLY A 286 -5.48 -11.94 -8.57
C GLY A 286 -4.59 -12.46 -7.47
N PHE A 287 -3.31 -12.60 -7.81
CA PHE A 287 -2.24 -12.90 -6.88
C PHE A 287 -1.18 -11.82 -7.00
N HIS A 288 -0.61 -11.45 -5.87
CA HIS A 288 0.54 -10.55 -5.82
C HIS A 288 1.55 -11.17 -4.85
N ALA A 289 2.72 -11.50 -5.37
CA ALA A 289 3.86 -11.96 -4.61
C ALA A 289 4.92 -10.85 -4.57
N THR A 290 5.40 -10.55 -3.38
CA THR A 290 6.40 -9.52 -3.14
C THR A 290 7.54 -10.10 -2.32
N TYR A 291 8.76 -10.00 -2.82
CA TYR A 291 9.97 -10.45 -2.15
C TYR A 291 10.88 -9.27 -1.82
N PHE A 292 11.45 -9.26 -0.61
CA PHE A 292 12.28 -8.16 -0.09
C PHE A 292 13.72 -8.59 0.04
N ILE A 293 14.64 -7.77 -0.48
CA ILE A 293 16.09 -7.95 -0.38
C ILE A 293 16.65 -6.73 0.33
N GLN A 294 17.31 -6.94 1.47
CA GLN A 294 18.01 -5.89 2.21
C GLN A 294 19.49 -5.92 1.82
N PHE A 295 20.03 -4.77 1.37
CA PHE A 295 21.45 -4.58 1.07
C PHE A 295 22.20 -3.87 2.22
#